data_0f62148975b4aef3d5ea8d7a9696baf7
#
_entry.id   0f62148975b4aef3d5ea8d7a9696baf7
#
_cell.length_a   1.000
_cell.length_b   1.000
_cell.length_c   1.000
_cell.angle_alpha   90.00
_cell.angle_beta   90.00
_cell.angle_gamma   90.00
#
_symmetry.space_group_name_H-M   'P 1'
#
loop_
_entity.id
_entity.type
_entity.pdbx_description
1 polymer ?
#
loop_
_entity_poly.entity_id
_entity_poly.type
_entity_poly.pdbx_seq_one_letter_code
_entity_poly.pdbx_strand_id
1 'polypeptide(L)'
;SVTNFPVYVGALDELLEPFMDDVDEAQAKKLIKLFLTHMDRTILDSFSHANIGPKATRAGRLILKAEKELQQAVPNVTMKYDEDITPDDFALLAVDTALHCAKPSFANHKMFKSELNEDYVIASCYNGLKYGGGSYTLCRLILGNIAKRAKNVEDFKKNHLPYVCQVMADYMDARIRF
;
A
#
# COMPACT_ATOMS: atom_id res chain seq x y z
N SER A 1 17.21 0.96 -13.87
CA SER A 1 16.40 1.79 -14.77
C SER A 1 15.71 2.88 -13.98
N VAL A 2 15.79 4.10 -14.43
CA VAL A 2 15.07 5.22 -13.85
C VAL A 2 13.63 5.15 -14.37
N THR A 3 12.67 5.03 -13.49
CA THR A 3 11.25 5.06 -13.85
C THR A 3 10.54 6.17 -13.09
N ASN A 4 9.72 6.92 -13.77
CA ASN A 4 8.85 7.95 -13.16
C ASN A 4 7.51 7.37 -12.67
N PHE A 5 7.34 6.05 -12.74
CA PHE A 5 6.14 5.36 -12.30
C PHE A 5 6.37 4.66 -10.96
N PRO A 6 5.32 4.53 -10.15
CA PRO A 6 5.38 3.71 -8.94
C PRO A 6 5.82 2.28 -9.27
N VAL A 7 6.77 1.76 -8.49
CA VAL A 7 7.27 0.39 -8.61
C VAL A 7 6.74 -0.43 -7.45
N TYR A 8 6.10 -1.55 -7.77
CA TYR A 8 5.70 -2.53 -6.79
C TYR A 8 6.76 -3.64 -6.68
N VAL A 9 7.38 -3.76 -5.52
CA VAL A 9 8.47 -4.71 -5.28
C VAL A 9 7.94 -6.13 -5.01
N GLY A 10 6.71 -6.26 -4.58
CA GLY A 10 6.09 -7.55 -4.30
C GLY A 10 5.63 -7.69 -2.84
N ALA A 11 5.21 -8.92 -2.48
CA ALA A 11 5.03 -9.33 -1.10
C ALA A 11 6.44 -9.55 -0.50
N LEU A 12 7.02 -8.48 0.00
CA LEU A 12 8.45 -8.41 0.32
C LEU A 12 8.85 -9.42 1.38
N ASP A 13 7.99 -9.66 2.35
CA ASP A 13 8.22 -10.64 3.40
C ASP A 13 8.22 -12.07 2.84
N GLU A 14 7.26 -12.42 1.98
CA GLU A 14 7.19 -13.74 1.33
C GLU A 14 8.37 -13.98 0.38
N LEU A 15 8.82 -12.93 -0.32
CA LEU A 15 9.98 -13.01 -1.21
C LEU A 15 11.29 -13.25 -0.44
N LEU A 16 11.42 -12.70 0.76
CA LEU A 16 12.63 -12.83 1.57
C LEU A 16 12.62 -14.07 2.46
N GLU A 17 11.45 -14.59 2.84
CA GLU A 17 11.31 -15.68 3.81
C GLU A 17 12.15 -16.93 3.44
N PRO A 18 12.20 -17.39 2.18
CA PRO A 18 13.00 -18.57 1.82
C PRO A 18 14.50 -18.44 2.10
N PHE A 19 15.01 -17.22 2.23
CA PHE A 19 16.42 -16.95 2.47
C PHE A 19 16.74 -16.73 3.96
N MET A 20 15.73 -16.76 4.83
CA MET A 20 15.91 -16.47 6.24
C MET A 20 16.59 -17.60 7.01
N ASP A 21 16.52 -18.85 6.51
CA ASP A 21 17.10 -20.00 7.18
C ASP A 21 18.64 -20.04 7.07
N ASP A 22 19.20 -19.40 6.05
CA ASP A 22 20.63 -19.39 5.77
C ASP A 22 21.42 -18.30 6.51
N VAL A 23 20.71 -17.41 7.23
CA VAL A 23 21.32 -16.26 7.89
C VAL A 23 20.82 -16.10 9.33
N ASP A 24 21.70 -15.62 10.21
CA ASP A 24 21.28 -15.25 11.56
C ASP A 24 20.42 -13.97 11.54
N GLU A 25 19.68 -13.72 12.63
CA GLU A 25 18.73 -12.60 12.69
C GLU A 25 19.43 -11.23 12.55
N ALA A 26 20.61 -11.07 13.12
CA ALA A 26 21.35 -9.81 13.07
C ALA A 26 21.84 -9.52 11.65
N GLN A 27 22.35 -10.54 10.97
CA GLN A 27 22.78 -10.44 9.57
C GLN A 27 21.58 -10.19 8.65
N ALA A 28 20.48 -10.93 8.81
CA ALA A 28 19.27 -10.74 8.04
C ALA A 28 18.73 -9.31 8.19
N LYS A 29 18.63 -8.80 9.42
CA LYS A 29 18.21 -7.43 9.70
C LYS A 29 19.13 -6.40 9.05
N LYS A 30 20.45 -6.62 9.11
CA LYS A 30 21.44 -5.73 8.46
C LYS A 30 21.23 -5.67 6.94
N LEU A 31 21.03 -6.82 6.29
CA LEU A 31 20.79 -6.90 4.85
C LEU A 31 19.46 -6.23 4.45
N ILE A 32 18.40 -6.46 5.23
CA ILE A 32 17.11 -5.79 5.04
C ILE A 32 17.27 -4.27 5.15
N LYS A 33 17.94 -3.78 6.18
CA LYS A 33 18.21 -2.33 6.35
C LYS A 33 19.00 -1.76 5.18
N LEU A 34 19.99 -2.47 4.69
CA LEU A 34 20.79 -2.05 3.52
C LEU A 34 19.91 -1.96 2.27
N PHE A 35 19.07 -2.96 2.03
CA PHE A 35 18.13 -2.96 0.91
C PHE A 35 17.14 -1.80 0.98
N LEU A 36 16.47 -1.60 2.12
CA LEU A 36 15.52 -0.51 2.33
C LEU A 36 16.19 0.86 2.15
N THR A 37 17.40 1.03 2.70
CA THR A 37 18.18 2.26 2.55
C THR A 37 18.57 2.51 1.09
N HIS A 38 18.91 1.45 0.36
CA HIS A 38 19.22 1.56 -1.06
C HIS A 38 17.98 2.04 -1.85
N MET A 39 16.81 1.49 -1.56
CA MET A 39 15.56 1.92 -2.20
C MET A 39 15.24 3.39 -1.93
N ASP A 40 15.46 3.85 -0.69
CA ASP A 40 15.16 5.24 -0.30
C ASP A 40 16.12 6.25 -0.93
N ARG A 41 17.41 5.91 -1.08
CA ARG A 41 18.46 6.87 -1.43
C ARG A 41 18.93 6.84 -2.88
N THR A 42 18.70 5.75 -3.59
CA THR A 42 19.35 5.54 -4.89
C THR A 42 18.51 5.98 -6.07
N ILE A 43 17.21 6.04 -5.90
CA ILE A 43 16.28 6.34 -6.98
C ILE A 43 15.55 7.64 -6.63
N LEU A 44 16.05 8.75 -7.13
CA LEU A 44 15.36 10.04 -7.05
C LEU A 44 14.00 9.93 -7.75
N ASP A 45 12.94 10.38 -7.07
CA ASP A 45 11.56 10.41 -7.56
C ASP A 45 10.88 9.06 -7.79
N SER A 46 11.45 7.95 -7.30
CA SER A 46 10.74 6.67 -7.38
C SER A 46 9.86 6.43 -6.16
N PHE A 47 8.59 6.17 -6.41
CA PHE A 47 7.70 5.62 -5.42
C PHE A 47 7.79 4.10 -5.46
N SER A 48 8.46 3.52 -4.50
CA SER A 48 8.50 2.06 -4.34
C SER A 48 7.49 1.63 -3.29
N HIS A 49 6.75 0.58 -3.60
CA HIS A 49 5.73 0.00 -2.72
C HIS A 49 6.00 -1.46 -2.48
N ALA A 50 5.78 -1.90 -1.27
CA ALA A 50 5.88 -3.30 -0.87
C ALA A 50 4.71 -3.69 0.03
N ASN A 51 4.30 -4.95 -0.02
CA ASN A 51 3.33 -5.49 0.92
C ASN A 51 4.00 -6.49 1.86
N ILE A 52 3.42 -6.66 3.04
CA ILE A 52 3.74 -7.68 4.03
C ILE A 52 2.45 -8.30 4.56
N GLY A 53 2.52 -9.49 5.14
CA GLY A 53 1.35 -10.19 5.68
C GLY A 53 0.39 -10.74 4.61
N PRO A 54 -0.76 -11.33 5.00
CA PRO A 54 -1.34 -11.34 6.35
C PRO A 54 -0.67 -12.33 7.33
N LYS A 55 0.06 -13.33 6.85
CA LYS A 55 0.78 -14.28 7.69
C LYS A 55 1.99 -13.62 8.36
N ALA A 56 2.24 -13.97 9.59
CA ALA A 56 3.46 -13.53 10.25
C ALA A 56 4.65 -14.36 9.75
N THR A 57 5.55 -13.72 9.04
CA THR A 57 6.80 -14.30 8.59
C THR A 57 7.96 -13.76 9.44
N ARG A 58 9.09 -14.47 9.47
CA ARG A 58 10.32 -13.98 10.11
C ARG A 58 10.82 -12.72 9.41
N ALA A 59 10.81 -12.73 8.07
CA ALA A 59 11.16 -11.58 7.25
C ALA A 59 10.27 -10.38 7.52
N GLY A 60 8.94 -10.56 7.60
CA GLY A 60 7.99 -9.49 7.88
C GLY A 60 8.25 -8.81 9.22
N ARG A 61 8.55 -9.59 10.26
CA ARG A 61 8.94 -9.05 11.58
C ARG A 61 10.23 -8.23 11.51
N LEU A 62 11.23 -8.69 10.76
CA LEU A 62 12.48 -7.98 10.60
C LEU A 62 12.34 -6.72 9.76
N ILE A 63 11.49 -6.72 8.73
CA ILE A 63 11.15 -5.54 7.94
C ILE A 63 10.55 -4.47 8.85
N LEU A 64 9.54 -4.81 9.67
CA LEU A 64 8.94 -3.85 10.60
C LEU A 64 9.95 -3.28 11.60
N LYS A 65 10.79 -4.14 12.20
CA LYS A 65 11.86 -3.69 13.10
C LYS A 65 12.86 -2.75 12.38
N ALA A 66 13.22 -3.07 11.13
CA ALA A 66 14.12 -2.25 10.33
C ALA A 66 13.52 -0.90 9.97
N GLU A 67 12.25 -0.86 9.55
CA GLU A 67 11.53 0.37 9.24
C GLU A 67 11.42 1.30 10.45
N LYS A 68 11.09 0.73 11.62
CA LYS A 68 11.04 1.50 12.87
C LYS A 68 12.38 2.17 13.21
N GLU A 69 13.50 1.52 12.92
CA GLU A 69 14.83 2.07 13.16
C GLU A 69 15.30 3.06 12.09
N LEU A 70 14.95 2.81 10.83
CA LEU A 70 15.38 3.64 9.70
C LEU A 70 14.56 4.92 9.55
N GLN A 71 13.25 4.85 9.83
CA GLN A 71 12.32 5.98 9.69
C GLN A 71 12.39 6.67 8.32
N GLN A 72 12.57 5.89 7.27
CA GLN A 72 12.69 6.37 5.90
C GLN A 72 11.32 6.49 5.22
N ALA A 73 11.20 7.32 4.18
CA ALA A 73 9.95 7.49 3.46
C ALA A 73 9.66 6.32 2.50
N VAL A 74 10.69 5.79 1.86
CA VAL A 74 10.59 4.74 0.82
C VAL A 74 11.27 3.45 1.30
N PRO A 75 10.73 2.26 0.99
CA PRO A 75 9.47 1.99 0.30
C PRO A 75 8.25 2.34 1.14
N ASN A 76 7.12 2.59 0.50
CA ASN A 76 5.84 2.64 1.19
C ASN A 76 5.37 1.20 1.44
N VAL A 77 5.33 0.80 2.70
CA VAL A 77 4.96 -0.55 3.10
C VAL A 77 3.49 -0.60 3.50
N THR A 78 2.75 -1.57 2.98
CA THR A 78 1.37 -1.85 3.39
C THR A 78 1.27 -3.25 3.96
N MET A 79 0.73 -3.37 5.17
CA MET A 79 0.39 -4.64 5.79
C MET A 79 -1.00 -5.07 5.37
N LYS A 80 -1.11 -6.25 4.79
CA LYS A 80 -2.37 -6.94 4.59
C LYS A 80 -2.78 -7.53 5.94
N TYR A 81 -3.88 -7.06 6.50
CA TYR A 81 -4.37 -7.52 7.80
C TYR A 81 -5.62 -8.38 7.63
N ASP A 82 -5.66 -9.49 8.34
CA ASP A 82 -6.79 -10.39 8.42
C ASP A 82 -6.90 -10.95 9.85
N GLU A 83 -8.01 -10.69 10.51
CA GLU A 83 -8.22 -11.07 11.90
C GLU A 83 -8.15 -12.59 12.16
N ASP A 84 -8.42 -13.43 11.12
CA ASP A 84 -8.37 -14.89 11.24
C ASP A 84 -6.96 -15.46 10.94
N ILE A 85 -6.08 -14.67 10.31
CA ILE A 85 -4.78 -15.15 9.82
C ILE A 85 -3.62 -14.45 10.54
N THR A 86 -3.76 -13.15 10.79
CA THR A 86 -2.68 -12.32 11.34
C THR A 86 -2.60 -12.48 12.86
N PRO A 87 -1.49 -13.02 13.40
CA PRO A 87 -1.31 -13.12 14.84
C PRO A 87 -1.28 -11.74 15.52
N ASP A 88 -1.85 -11.63 16.69
CA ASP A 88 -1.96 -10.37 17.45
C ASP A 88 -0.59 -9.72 17.71
N ASP A 89 0.43 -10.49 18.04
CA ASP A 89 1.78 -9.98 18.29
C ASP A 89 2.42 -9.37 17.05
N PHE A 90 2.12 -9.90 15.86
CA PHE A 90 2.58 -9.34 14.59
C PHE A 90 1.80 -8.07 14.23
N ALA A 91 0.48 -8.07 14.44
CA ALA A 91 -0.35 -6.89 14.25
C ALA A 91 0.08 -5.75 15.20
N LEU A 92 0.32 -6.04 16.48
CA LEU A 92 0.81 -5.06 17.46
C LEU A 92 2.20 -4.51 17.10
N LEU A 93 3.11 -5.35 16.60
CA LEU A 93 4.40 -4.90 16.10
C LEU A 93 4.24 -3.94 14.93
N ALA A 94 3.31 -4.20 14.01
CA ALA A 94 3.03 -3.32 12.88
C ALA A 94 2.43 -1.98 13.34
N VAL A 95 1.49 -1.98 14.30
CA VAL A 95 0.93 -0.77 14.89
C VAL A 95 2.00 0.05 15.60
N ASP A 96 2.83 -0.59 16.43
CA ASP A 96 3.94 0.07 17.11
C ASP A 96 4.93 0.71 16.11
N THR A 97 5.24 0.00 15.03
CA THR A 97 6.08 0.55 13.95
C THR A 97 5.41 1.76 13.28
N ALA A 98 4.11 1.67 12.98
CA ALA A 98 3.37 2.76 12.35
C ALA A 98 3.32 4.03 13.22
N LEU A 99 3.24 3.88 14.55
CA LEU A 99 3.30 5.00 15.47
C LEU A 99 4.65 5.72 15.46
N HIS A 100 5.73 5.01 15.10
CA HIS A 100 7.09 5.59 15.08
C HIS A 100 7.48 6.21 13.74
N CYS A 101 7.07 5.62 12.63
CA CYS A 101 7.51 6.05 11.29
C CYS A 101 6.41 6.21 10.25
N ALA A 102 5.13 6.25 10.68
CA ALA A 102 3.94 6.34 9.82
C ALA A 102 3.82 5.19 8.78
N LYS A 103 4.50 4.08 9.03
CA LYS A 103 4.46 2.84 8.22
C LYS A 103 4.46 1.61 9.15
N PRO A 104 3.84 0.49 8.75
CA PRO A 104 3.08 0.27 7.52
C PRO A 104 1.69 0.92 7.56
N SER A 105 1.12 1.09 6.37
CA SER A 105 -0.33 1.26 6.23
C SER A 105 -1.03 -0.09 6.37
N PHE A 106 -2.34 -0.09 6.59
CA PHE A 106 -3.10 -1.32 6.75
C PHE A 106 -4.15 -1.47 5.66
N ALA A 107 -4.27 -2.68 5.12
CA ALA A 107 -5.29 -3.05 4.15
C ALA A 107 -6.11 -4.25 4.67
N ASN A 108 -7.43 -4.17 4.56
CA ASN A 108 -8.32 -5.26 4.94
C ASN A 108 -8.20 -6.40 3.92
N HIS A 109 -7.53 -7.49 4.31
CA HIS A 109 -7.27 -8.62 3.42
C HIS A 109 -8.55 -9.33 2.99
N LYS A 110 -9.49 -9.57 3.90
CA LYS A 110 -10.77 -10.23 3.58
C LYS A 110 -11.56 -9.43 2.54
N MET A 111 -11.63 -8.12 2.71
CA MET A 111 -12.34 -7.25 1.78
C MET A 111 -11.73 -7.33 0.37
N PHE A 112 -10.43 -7.12 0.24
CA PHE A 112 -9.77 -7.18 -1.06
C PHE A 112 -9.84 -8.55 -1.73
N LYS A 113 -9.70 -9.63 -0.96
CA LYS A 113 -9.90 -11.00 -1.47
C LYS A 113 -11.31 -11.22 -2.00
N SER A 114 -12.33 -10.73 -1.29
CA SER A 114 -13.73 -10.89 -1.73
C SER A 114 -14.06 -10.05 -2.97
N GLU A 115 -13.52 -8.84 -3.07
CA GLU A 115 -13.78 -7.94 -4.20
C GLU A 115 -13.02 -8.33 -5.47
N LEU A 116 -11.75 -8.70 -5.33
CA LEU A 116 -10.89 -9.01 -6.47
C LEU A 116 -10.90 -10.47 -6.87
N ASN A 117 -11.37 -11.37 -5.96
CA ASN A 117 -11.49 -12.81 -6.16
C ASN A 117 -10.20 -13.52 -6.65
N GLU A 118 -9.04 -12.90 -6.35
CA GLU A 118 -7.72 -13.35 -6.81
C GLU A 118 -6.64 -12.83 -5.85
N ASP A 119 -5.42 -13.23 -6.10
CA ASP A 119 -4.27 -12.58 -5.49
C ASP A 119 -4.16 -11.13 -5.97
N TYR A 120 -3.91 -10.25 -5.03
CA TYR A 120 -3.91 -8.83 -5.25
C TYR A 120 -2.69 -8.17 -4.61
N VAL A 121 -2.39 -6.98 -5.09
CA VAL A 121 -1.38 -6.09 -4.55
C VAL A 121 -2.01 -4.79 -4.10
N ILE A 122 -1.46 -4.19 -3.06
CA ILE A 122 -1.74 -2.80 -2.71
C ILE A 122 -0.56 -1.97 -3.19
N ALA A 123 -0.80 -1.15 -4.17
CA ALA A 123 0.22 -0.31 -4.78
C ALA A 123 -0.17 1.16 -4.75
N SER A 124 0.82 2.04 -4.83
CA SER A 124 0.63 3.48 -4.78
C SER A 124 -0.15 3.94 -3.52
N CYS A 125 -1.16 4.80 -3.68
CA CYS A 125 -1.96 5.32 -2.59
C CYS A 125 -3.15 4.40 -2.28
N TYR A 126 -2.88 3.13 -1.93
CA TYR A 126 -3.88 2.10 -1.54
C TYR A 126 -4.74 1.58 -2.69
N ASN A 127 -4.24 1.53 -3.90
CA ASN A 127 -4.93 0.87 -5.01
C ASN A 127 -4.80 -0.65 -4.87
N GLY A 128 -5.92 -1.33 -4.70
CA GLY A 128 -6.00 -2.78 -4.83
C GLY A 128 -5.99 -3.15 -6.30
N LEU A 129 -4.97 -3.86 -6.73
CA LEU A 129 -4.79 -4.28 -8.13
C LEU A 129 -4.64 -5.80 -8.19
N LYS A 130 -5.20 -6.41 -9.23
CA LYS A 130 -4.92 -7.82 -9.54
C LYS A 130 -3.49 -7.98 -10.06
N TYR A 131 -2.88 -9.13 -9.81
CA TYR A 131 -1.59 -9.45 -10.42
C TYR A 131 -1.70 -9.41 -11.95
N GLY A 132 -0.73 -8.78 -12.59
CA GLY A 132 -0.74 -8.54 -14.04
C GLY A 132 -1.70 -7.44 -14.51
N GLY A 133 -2.46 -6.84 -13.59
CA GLY A 133 -3.25 -5.65 -13.84
C GLY A 133 -2.46 -4.36 -13.67
N GLY A 134 -3.12 -3.24 -13.87
CA GLY A 134 -2.53 -1.92 -13.73
C GLY A 134 -3.59 -0.84 -13.51
N SER A 135 -3.14 0.37 -13.22
CA SER A 135 -3.98 1.55 -13.15
C SER A 135 -3.86 2.33 -14.48
N TYR A 136 -4.96 2.47 -15.18
CA TYR A 136 -4.97 3.16 -16.49
C TYR A 136 -5.10 4.68 -16.36
N THR A 137 -5.76 5.14 -15.29
CA THR A 137 -6.00 6.57 -15.10
C THR A 137 -6.26 6.89 -13.64
N LEU A 138 -5.99 8.14 -13.27
CA LEU A 138 -6.33 8.68 -11.97
C LEU A 138 -7.28 9.86 -12.18
N CYS A 139 -8.44 9.82 -11.50
CA CYS A 139 -9.38 10.91 -11.46
C CYS A 139 -9.58 11.35 -10.00
N ARG A 140 -9.54 12.66 -9.76
CA ARG A 140 -9.71 13.23 -8.41
C ARG A 140 -10.89 14.17 -8.39
N LEU A 141 -11.80 13.99 -7.43
CA LEU A 141 -12.86 14.94 -7.13
C LEU A 141 -12.35 15.99 -6.13
N ILE A 142 -12.48 17.27 -6.52
CA ILE A 142 -12.15 18.38 -5.62
C ILE A 142 -13.42 18.70 -4.81
N LEU A 143 -13.67 17.93 -3.76
CA LEU A 143 -14.89 17.99 -2.96
C LEU A 143 -15.17 19.38 -2.40
N GLY A 144 -14.14 20.15 -2.03
CA GLY A 144 -14.32 21.52 -1.56
C GLY A 144 -14.96 22.44 -2.60
N ASN A 145 -14.62 22.30 -3.89
CA ASN A 145 -15.25 23.08 -4.95
C ASN A 145 -16.70 22.65 -5.24
N ILE A 146 -16.98 21.37 -5.08
CA ILE A 146 -18.32 20.81 -5.22
C ILE A 146 -19.20 21.29 -4.06
N ALA A 147 -18.68 21.21 -2.83
CA ALA A 147 -19.38 21.64 -1.62
C ALA A 147 -19.75 23.13 -1.63
N LYS A 148 -18.92 24.00 -2.21
CA LYS A 148 -19.21 25.43 -2.37
C LYS A 148 -20.46 25.73 -3.21
N ARG A 149 -20.90 24.78 -4.05
CA ARG A 149 -22.09 24.91 -4.89
C ARG A 149 -23.35 24.40 -4.21
N ALA A 150 -23.19 23.64 -3.13
CA ALA A 150 -24.30 23.08 -2.37
C ALA A 150 -24.82 24.10 -1.33
N LYS A 151 -26.13 24.13 -1.15
CA LYS A 151 -26.79 24.98 -0.17
C LYS A 151 -26.55 24.53 1.28
N ASN A 152 -26.45 23.25 1.48
CA ASN A 152 -26.19 22.59 2.77
C ASN A 152 -25.67 21.15 2.55
N VAL A 153 -25.39 20.41 3.63
CA VAL A 153 -24.86 19.06 3.59
C VAL A 153 -25.81 18.07 2.90
N GLU A 154 -27.12 18.21 3.11
CA GLU A 154 -28.11 17.33 2.48
C GLU A 154 -28.21 17.56 0.96
N ASP A 155 -28.17 18.81 0.53
CA ASP A 155 -28.11 19.16 -0.88
C ASP A 155 -26.83 18.65 -1.54
N PHE A 156 -25.68 18.77 -0.85
CA PHE A 156 -24.41 18.19 -1.29
C PHE A 156 -24.51 16.68 -1.49
N LYS A 157 -25.03 15.94 -0.50
CA LYS A 157 -25.14 14.48 -0.55
C LYS A 157 -26.13 13.98 -1.60
N LYS A 158 -27.27 14.64 -1.74
CA LYS A 158 -28.35 14.16 -2.61
C LYS A 158 -28.20 14.59 -4.07
N ASN A 159 -27.73 15.80 -4.32
CA ASN A 159 -27.76 16.38 -5.65
C ASN A 159 -26.37 16.52 -6.28
N HIS A 160 -25.41 17.00 -5.52
CA HIS A 160 -24.08 17.33 -6.08
C HIS A 160 -23.13 16.13 -6.12
N LEU A 161 -23.01 15.38 -5.03
CA LEU A 161 -22.07 14.27 -4.94
C LEU A 161 -22.41 13.14 -5.93
N PRO A 162 -23.67 12.64 -6.02
CA PRO A 162 -24.01 11.61 -7.00
C PRO A 162 -23.75 12.04 -8.44
N TYR A 163 -24.09 13.28 -8.78
CA TYR A 163 -23.87 13.84 -10.11
C TYR A 163 -22.39 13.83 -10.50
N VAL A 164 -21.51 14.35 -9.64
CA VAL A 164 -20.08 14.39 -9.96
C VAL A 164 -19.41 13.02 -9.94
N CYS A 165 -19.90 12.08 -9.12
CA CYS A 165 -19.46 10.69 -9.16
C CYS A 165 -19.83 10.03 -10.50
N GLN A 166 -21.06 10.28 -11.01
CA GLN A 166 -21.46 9.79 -12.32
C GLN A 166 -20.60 10.38 -13.44
N VAL A 167 -20.39 11.69 -13.44
CA VAL A 167 -19.52 12.37 -14.43
C VAL A 167 -18.11 11.81 -14.39
N MET A 168 -17.58 11.52 -13.18
CA MET A 168 -16.25 10.91 -13.03
C MET A 168 -16.22 9.50 -13.62
N ALA A 169 -17.23 8.68 -13.35
CA ALA A 169 -17.34 7.33 -13.89
C ALA A 169 -17.40 7.33 -15.41
N ASP A 170 -18.26 8.18 -16.00
CA ASP A 170 -18.39 8.34 -17.44
C ASP A 170 -17.08 8.80 -18.10
N TYR A 171 -16.38 9.73 -17.46
CA TYR A 171 -15.07 10.20 -17.93
C TYR A 171 -14.02 9.11 -17.88
N MET A 172 -13.98 8.31 -16.81
CA MET A 172 -13.03 7.20 -16.68
C MET A 172 -13.33 6.11 -17.71
N ASP A 173 -14.61 5.76 -17.91
CA ASP A 173 -15.04 4.79 -18.91
C ASP A 173 -14.65 5.24 -20.34
N ALA A 174 -14.90 6.50 -20.66
CA ALA A 174 -14.48 7.07 -21.93
C ALA A 174 -12.96 6.99 -22.14
N ARG A 175 -12.16 7.24 -21.10
CA ARG A 175 -10.69 7.15 -21.19
C ARG A 175 -10.16 5.73 -21.33
N ILE A 176 -10.86 4.74 -20.81
CA ILE A 176 -10.45 3.32 -20.94
C ILE A 176 -10.74 2.79 -22.34
N ARG A 177 -11.76 3.33 -23.00
CA ARG A 177 -12.15 2.89 -24.36
C ARG A 177 -11.27 3.48 -25.49
N PHE A 178 -10.50 4.51 -25.20
CA PHE A 178 -9.57 5.15 -26.14
C PHE A 178 -8.11 4.80 -25.83
#